data_7f0d6a151ed727f4dba1bc8678d5432d
#
_entry.id   7f0d6a151ed727f4dba1bc8678d5432d
#
_cell.length_a   1.000
_cell.length_b   1.000
_cell.length_c   1.000
_cell.angle_alpha   90.00
_cell.angle_beta   90.00
_cell.angle_gamma   90.00
#
_symmetry.space_group_name_H-M   'P 1'
#
loop_
_entity.id
_entity.type
_entity.pdbx_description
1 polymer ?
#
loop_
_entity_poly.entity_id
_entity_poly.type
_entity_poly.pdbx_seq_one_letter_code
_entity_poly.pdbx_strand_id
1 'polypeptide(L)'
;RGQLKLTSFFFAYLCVKEVLMINSVRNTILAILNKNNYGYISPSDFNLFAKQAQLDIFDDYFYQYNQLINKENARLSGTGYADVAKGYEEVIDMFSVTKTLTQNLLNQYFLPSQNTTSDDYYLINRVLCFTGGVYQGEAEKVSNSKITLLNTSNLTAPSLIYPAYSLQGSFITIFPAQFNGATDVQAQYIRYPKAPNWTYINVANGDPAFNQTAADFQDFELSPDDETSLVFKILQYAGMSIREIQAAQFGADQEVMEEQNEN
;
A
#
# COMPACT_ATOMS: atom_id res chain seq x y z
N ARG A 1 -3.88 20.64 -50.82
CA ARG A 1 -4.19 19.24 -50.45
C ARG A 1 -2.88 18.52 -50.17
N GLY A 2 -2.52 18.28 -48.92
CA GLY A 2 -1.33 17.50 -48.56
C GLY A 2 -0.64 17.96 -47.29
N GLN A 3 -1.38 18.16 -46.22
CA GLN A 3 -0.77 18.27 -44.87
C GLN A 3 -1.74 17.67 -43.85
N LEU A 4 -1.56 16.39 -43.53
CA LEU A 4 -2.19 15.73 -42.39
C LEU A 4 -1.81 14.24 -42.41
N LYS A 5 -0.57 13.91 -42.05
CA LYS A 5 -0.20 12.54 -41.70
C LYS A 5 1.20 12.41 -41.04
N LEU A 6 1.68 13.44 -40.33
CA LEU A 6 3.00 13.36 -39.69
C LEU A 6 2.96 13.46 -38.16
N THR A 7 1.79 13.59 -37.53
CA THR A 7 1.68 13.75 -36.07
C THR A 7 1.33 12.45 -35.33
N SER A 8 1.03 11.35 -36.01
CA SER A 8 0.68 10.08 -35.36
C SER A 8 1.86 9.12 -35.15
N PHE A 9 3.01 9.39 -35.74
CA PHE A 9 4.20 8.51 -35.59
C PHE A 9 5.16 8.94 -34.48
N PHE A 10 5.04 10.15 -33.98
CA PHE A 10 5.93 10.64 -32.91
C PHE A 10 5.46 10.31 -31.49
N PHE A 11 4.20 9.92 -31.31
CA PHE A 11 3.66 9.49 -30.02
C PHE A 11 3.90 8.01 -29.68
N ALA A 12 4.30 7.20 -30.68
CA ALA A 12 4.56 5.78 -30.50
C ALA A 12 6.02 5.45 -30.08
N TYR A 13 6.91 6.45 -30.06
CA TYR A 13 8.33 6.21 -29.76
C TYR A 13 8.75 6.62 -28.36
N LEU A 14 7.83 7.14 -27.54
CA LEU A 14 8.01 7.40 -26.13
C LEU A 14 7.26 6.35 -25.27
N CYS A 15 7.13 5.12 -25.77
CA CYS A 15 6.99 3.98 -24.89
C CYS A 15 8.41 3.71 -24.33
N VAL A 16 8.81 4.53 -23.35
CA VAL A 16 9.85 4.15 -22.41
C VAL A 16 9.43 2.77 -21.94
N LYS A 17 10.20 1.76 -22.29
CA LYS A 17 10.03 0.42 -21.78
C LYS A 17 10.13 0.57 -20.27
N GLU A 18 9.00 0.69 -19.60
CA GLU A 18 8.97 0.68 -18.13
C GLU A 18 9.71 -0.61 -17.76
N VAL A 19 10.89 -0.43 -17.21
CA VAL A 19 11.63 -1.56 -16.66
C VAL A 19 10.82 -1.97 -15.44
N LEU A 20 10.06 -3.05 -15.61
CA LEU A 20 9.25 -3.59 -14.52
C LEU A 20 10.16 -3.94 -13.35
N MET A 21 9.91 -3.32 -12.23
CA MET A 21 10.74 -3.42 -11.04
C MET A 21 10.91 -4.87 -10.61
N ILE A 22 9.84 -5.66 -10.62
CA ILE A 22 9.86 -7.06 -10.18
C ILE A 22 10.85 -7.93 -10.99
N ASN A 23 10.96 -7.69 -12.29
CA ASN A 23 11.89 -8.44 -13.12
C ASN A 23 13.33 -7.97 -12.93
N SER A 24 13.56 -6.68 -12.74
CA SER A 24 14.86 -6.10 -12.42
C SER A 24 15.39 -6.65 -11.09
N VAL A 25 14.58 -6.55 -10.03
CA VAL A 25 14.89 -7.06 -8.69
C VAL A 25 15.23 -8.55 -8.74
N ARG A 26 14.40 -9.37 -9.40
CA ARG A 26 14.64 -10.81 -9.49
C ARG A 26 15.94 -11.14 -10.20
N ASN A 27 16.23 -10.48 -11.32
CA ASN A 27 17.47 -10.71 -12.07
C ASN A 27 18.69 -10.30 -11.24
N THR A 28 18.62 -9.21 -10.49
CA THR A 28 19.69 -8.76 -9.59
C THR A 28 19.93 -9.77 -8.48
N ILE A 29 18.88 -10.28 -7.85
CA ILE A 29 18.98 -11.32 -6.81
C ILE A 29 19.61 -12.60 -7.36
N LEU A 30 19.15 -13.09 -8.51
CA LEU A 30 19.71 -14.27 -9.14
C LEU A 30 21.18 -14.07 -9.52
N ALA A 31 21.57 -12.89 -9.99
CA ALA A 31 22.95 -12.56 -10.30
C ALA A 31 23.85 -12.61 -9.05
N ILE A 32 23.37 -12.11 -7.92
CA ILE A 32 24.09 -12.14 -6.64
C ILE A 32 24.24 -13.57 -6.13
N LEU A 33 23.16 -14.34 -6.12
CA LEU A 33 23.16 -15.73 -5.65
C LEU A 33 24.02 -16.64 -6.52
N ASN A 34 23.92 -16.54 -7.85
CA ASN A 34 24.71 -17.34 -8.77
C ASN A 34 26.22 -17.06 -8.68
N LYS A 35 26.60 -15.80 -8.42
CA LYS A 35 28.00 -15.39 -8.32
C LYS A 35 28.72 -16.11 -7.18
N ASN A 36 28.01 -16.46 -6.12
CA ASN A 36 28.57 -17.06 -4.93
C ASN A 36 28.25 -18.58 -4.81
N ASN A 37 27.63 -19.20 -5.81
CA ASN A 37 27.13 -20.59 -5.79
C ASN A 37 26.13 -20.90 -4.66
N TYR A 38 25.38 -19.89 -4.19
CA TYR A 38 24.43 -20.05 -3.09
C TYR A 38 23.09 -20.65 -3.51
N GLY A 39 22.93 -20.96 -4.77
CA GLY A 39 21.79 -21.71 -5.24
C GLY A 39 20.77 -20.91 -6.01
N TYR A 40 19.69 -21.57 -6.35
CA TYR A 40 18.58 -21.07 -7.15
C TYR A 40 17.37 -20.78 -6.27
N ILE A 41 16.74 -19.62 -6.45
CA ILE A 41 15.43 -19.32 -5.85
C ILE A 41 14.35 -19.67 -6.85
N SER A 42 13.39 -20.51 -6.45
CA SER A 42 12.25 -20.83 -7.28
C SER A 42 11.37 -19.58 -7.49
N PRO A 43 10.61 -19.47 -8.58
CA PRO A 43 9.68 -18.36 -8.78
C PRO A 43 8.63 -18.23 -7.66
N SER A 44 8.17 -19.34 -7.10
CA SER A 44 7.24 -19.36 -5.98
C SER A 44 7.85 -18.80 -4.70
N ASP A 45 9.08 -19.17 -4.38
CA ASP A 45 9.79 -18.68 -3.19
C ASP A 45 10.11 -17.19 -3.35
N PHE A 46 10.55 -16.79 -4.55
CA PHE A 46 10.75 -15.37 -4.88
C PHE A 46 9.48 -14.55 -4.64
N ASN A 47 8.33 -14.99 -5.15
CA ASN A 47 7.07 -14.26 -4.95
C ASN A 47 6.68 -14.16 -3.47
N LEU A 48 6.96 -15.20 -2.68
CA LEU A 48 6.72 -15.20 -1.24
C LEU A 48 7.59 -14.17 -0.51
N PHE A 49 8.90 -14.18 -0.79
CA PHE A 49 9.85 -13.24 -0.20
C PHE A 49 9.60 -11.80 -0.68
N ALA A 50 9.29 -11.61 -1.96
CA ALA A 50 8.94 -10.33 -2.54
C ALA A 50 7.72 -9.70 -1.85
N LYS A 51 6.67 -10.50 -1.60
CA LYS A 51 5.49 -10.04 -0.86
C LYS A 51 5.86 -9.58 0.55
N GLN A 52 6.67 -10.36 1.27
CA GLN A 52 7.04 -10.01 2.63
C GLN A 52 7.93 -8.77 2.67
N ALA A 53 8.92 -8.67 1.78
CA ALA A 53 9.79 -7.51 1.68
C ALA A 53 9.01 -6.22 1.35
N GLN A 54 8.03 -6.30 0.44
CA GLN A 54 7.18 -5.15 0.13
C GLN A 54 6.35 -4.69 1.34
N LEU A 55 5.81 -5.63 2.13
CA LEU A 55 5.07 -5.29 3.34
C LEU A 55 5.96 -4.65 4.40
N ASP A 56 7.19 -5.13 4.56
CA ASP A 56 8.13 -4.57 5.52
C ASP A 56 8.49 -3.11 5.15
N ILE A 57 8.78 -2.83 3.87
CA ILE A 57 9.04 -1.45 3.40
C ILE A 57 7.80 -0.57 3.58
N PHE A 58 6.61 -1.10 3.28
CA PHE A 58 5.37 -0.38 3.51
C PHE A 58 5.17 0.02 4.98
N ASP A 59 5.46 -0.89 5.92
CA ASP A 59 5.37 -0.60 7.35
C ASP A 59 6.45 0.41 7.80
N ASP A 60 7.65 0.36 7.20
CA ASP A 60 8.75 1.29 7.46
C ASP A 60 8.38 2.73 7.10
N TYR A 61 7.62 2.98 6.02
CA TYR A 61 7.15 4.33 5.68
C TYR A 61 6.35 4.97 6.81
N PHE A 62 5.45 4.23 7.45
CA PHE A 62 4.67 4.75 8.59
C PHE A 62 5.53 4.97 9.82
N TYR A 63 6.48 4.09 10.06
CA TYR A 63 7.39 4.23 11.19
C TYR A 63 8.25 5.48 11.06
N GLN A 64 8.85 5.70 9.90
CA GLN A 64 9.69 6.88 9.63
C GLN A 64 8.86 8.17 9.64
N TYR A 65 7.69 8.19 9.02
CA TYR A 65 6.78 9.33 9.08
C TYR A 65 6.45 9.72 10.52
N ASN A 66 6.09 8.74 11.36
CA ASN A 66 5.80 8.98 12.77
C ASN A 66 7.02 9.50 13.55
N GLN A 67 8.22 9.00 13.26
CA GLN A 67 9.45 9.50 13.88
C GLN A 67 9.72 10.96 13.51
N LEU A 68 9.57 11.31 12.23
CA LEU A 68 9.78 12.68 11.75
C LEU A 68 8.79 13.66 12.37
N ILE A 69 7.50 13.31 12.41
CA ILE A 69 6.48 14.13 13.08
C ILE A 69 6.80 14.29 14.57
N ASN A 70 7.25 13.26 15.26
CA ASN A 70 7.64 13.35 16.66
C ASN A 70 8.88 14.26 16.87
N LYS A 71 9.89 14.18 15.97
CA LYS A 71 11.05 15.07 15.98
C LYS A 71 10.64 16.53 15.74
N GLU A 72 9.73 16.78 14.82
CA GLU A 72 9.20 18.10 14.52
C GLU A 72 8.43 18.67 15.73
N ASN A 73 7.52 17.89 16.31
CA ASN A 73 6.74 18.28 17.48
C ASN A 73 7.63 18.55 18.73
N ALA A 74 8.73 17.84 18.87
CA ALA A 74 9.69 18.04 19.95
C ALA A 74 10.56 19.28 19.74
N ARG A 75 10.44 19.99 18.62
CA ARG A 75 11.26 21.15 18.23
C ARG A 75 12.78 20.88 18.30
N LEU A 76 13.17 19.62 18.09
CA LEU A 76 14.59 19.19 18.18
C LEU A 76 15.40 19.49 16.93
N SER A 77 14.78 20.04 15.89
CA SER A 77 15.48 20.24 14.63
C SER A 77 15.22 21.59 13.99
N GLY A 78 16.25 22.12 13.38
CA GLY A 78 16.15 23.19 12.42
C GLY A 78 15.49 22.70 11.10
N THR A 79 15.19 23.60 10.27
CA THR A 79 14.43 23.71 9.02
C THR A 79 14.47 22.57 7.96
N GLY A 80 15.11 21.43 8.17
CA GLY A 80 15.30 20.40 7.13
C GLY A 80 14.31 19.23 7.15
N TYR A 81 13.66 18.96 8.28
CA TYR A 81 12.82 17.76 8.42
C TYR A 81 11.40 17.86 7.85
N ALA A 82 10.88 19.07 7.69
CA ALA A 82 9.54 19.29 7.15
C ALA A 82 9.41 18.78 5.70
N ASP A 83 10.46 18.94 4.89
CA ASP A 83 10.46 18.49 3.50
C ASP A 83 10.54 16.96 3.39
N VAL A 84 11.31 16.32 4.29
CA VAL A 84 11.42 14.86 4.34
C VAL A 84 10.10 14.24 4.82
N ALA A 85 9.49 14.77 5.88
CA ALA A 85 8.19 14.29 6.36
C ALA A 85 7.11 14.39 5.27
N LYS A 86 7.14 15.45 4.47
CA LYS A 86 6.23 15.64 3.34
C LYS A 86 6.47 14.60 2.23
N GLY A 87 7.73 14.22 1.99
CA GLY A 87 8.06 13.17 1.03
C GLY A 87 7.44 11.83 1.44
N TYR A 88 7.54 11.44 2.71
CA TYR A 88 6.87 10.23 3.21
C TYR A 88 5.34 10.32 3.16
N GLU A 89 4.76 11.49 3.42
CA GLU A 89 3.32 11.72 3.28
C GLU A 89 2.87 11.48 1.84
N GLU A 90 3.60 11.98 0.84
CA GLU A 90 3.31 11.75 -0.58
C GLU A 90 3.40 10.26 -0.96
N VAL A 91 4.39 9.52 -0.43
CA VAL A 91 4.51 8.07 -0.65
C VAL A 91 3.34 7.32 -0.01
N ILE A 92 2.94 7.68 1.22
CA ILE A 92 1.78 7.09 1.89
C ILE A 92 0.48 7.39 1.10
N ASP A 93 0.36 8.58 0.54
CA ASP A 93 -0.80 8.98 -0.26
C ASP A 93 -0.97 8.17 -1.55
N MET A 94 0.09 7.54 -2.09
CA MET A 94 -0.03 6.59 -3.21
C MET A 94 -0.93 5.40 -2.88
N PHE A 95 -1.04 5.03 -1.61
CA PHE A 95 -1.90 3.95 -1.12
C PHE A 95 -3.27 4.45 -0.64
N SER A 96 -3.51 5.76 -0.69
CA SER A 96 -4.78 6.36 -0.28
C SER A 96 -5.84 6.17 -1.36
N VAL A 97 -6.96 5.58 -0.98
CA VAL A 97 -8.08 5.28 -1.89
C VAL A 97 -9.39 5.73 -1.26
N THR A 98 -10.28 6.29 -2.09
CA THR A 98 -11.65 6.63 -1.68
C THR A 98 -12.63 5.71 -2.40
N LYS A 99 -13.38 4.92 -1.66
CA LYS A 99 -14.40 4.01 -2.22
C LYS A 99 -15.70 4.06 -1.43
N THR A 100 -16.80 3.82 -2.13
CA THR A 100 -18.11 3.61 -1.51
C THR A 100 -18.11 2.26 -0.80
N LEU A 101 -18.59 2.26 0.45
CA LEU A 101 -18.71 1.06 1.25
C LEU A 101 -19.97 0.27 0.90
N THR A 102 -19.85 -1.04 0.88
CA THR A 102 -21.00 -1.93 0.65
C THR A 102 -21.85 -1.98 1.91
N GLN A 103 -23.14 -1.65 1.77
CA GLN A 103 -24.11 -1.73 2.85
C GLN A 103 -24.37 -3.19 3.24
N ASN A 104 -24.41 -3.48 4.54
CA ASN A 104 -24.81 -4.76 5.10
C ASN A 104 -26.26 -4.73 5.56
N LEU A 105 -26.57 -3.91 6.55
CA LEU A 105 -27.89 -3.73 7.14
C LEU A 105 -28.09 -2.25 7.44
N LEU A 106 -29.29 -1.71 7.22
CA LEU A 106 -29.63 -0.33 7.59
C LEU A 106 -28.44 0.64 7.54
N ASN A 107 -27.94 1.04 8.70
CA ASN A 107 -26.83 1.98 8.88
C ASN A 107 -25.45 1.28 9.11
N GLN A 108 -25.35 0.00 8.75
CA GLN A 108 -24.10 -0.79 8.84
C GLN A 108 -23.50 -1.00 7.46
N TYR A 109 -22.20 -0.79 7.37
CA TYR A 109 -21.43 -0.94 6.14
C TYR A 109 -20.22 -1.85 6.39
N PHE A 110 -19.91 -2.70 5.41
CA PHE A 110 -18.70 -3.51 5.48
C PHE A 110 -17.45 -2.65 5.42
N LEU A 111 -16.45 -3.00 6.21
CA LEU A 111 -15.11 -2.46 6.06
C LEU A 111 -14.52 -2.84 4.70
N PRO A 112 -13.66 -2.00 4.10
CA PRO A 112 -12.98 -2.34 2.88
C PRO A 112 -12.22 -3.66 3.02
N SER A 113 -12.44 -4.58 2.09
CA SER A 113 -11.74 -5.87 2.05
C SER A 113 -11.64 -6.34 0.61
N GLN A 114 -10.78 -7.32 0.37
CA GLN A 114 -10.62 -7.91 -0.97
C GLN A 114 -11.96 -8.33 -1.59
N ASN A 115 -12.92 -8.81 -0.78
CA ASN A 115 -14.22 -9.28 -1.26
C ASN A 115 -15.22 -8.14 -1.52
N THR A 116 -15.11 -7.01 -0.81
CA THR A 116 -16.10 -5.92 -0.88
C THR A 116 -15.66 -4.77 -1.75
N THR A 117 -14.41 -4.37 -1.66
CA THR A 117 -13.84 -3.22 -2.36
C THR A 117 -12.66 -3.57 -3.27
N SER A 118 -12.28 -4.85 -3.33
CA SER A 118 -11.09 -5.38 -4.03
C SER A 118 -9.75 -4.89 -3.47
N ASP A 119 -9.75 -4.32 -2.27
CA ASP A 119 -8.55 -3.88 -1.56
C ASP A 119 -8.73 -4.10 -0.07
N ASP A 120 -7.71 -4.62 0.60
CA ASP A 120 -7.69 -4.70 2.05
C ASP A 120 -7.23 -3.36 2.63
N TYR A 121 -7.95 -2.84 3.62
CA TYR A 121 -7.56 -1.59 4.26
C TYR A 121 -6.50 -1.82 5.34
N TYR A 122 -5.57 -0.88 5.44
CA TYR A 122 -4.60 -0.78 6.53
C TYR A 122 -5.12 0.18 7.61
N LEU A 123 -5.49 1.40 7.22
CA LEU A 123 -5.97 2.45 8.11
C LEU A 123 -7.11 3.24 7.46
N ILE A 124 -8.19 3.49 8.19
CA ILE A 124 -9.26 4.39 7.76
C ILE A 124 -8.88 5.82 8.18
N ASN A 125 -8.75 6.69 7.19
CA ASN A 125 -8.46 8.10 7.43
C ASN A 125 -9.75 8.87 7.73
N ARG A 126 -10.73 8.78 6.82
CA ARG A 126 -12.00 9.52 6.90
C ARG A 126 -13.17 8.68 6.45
N VAL A 127 -14.32 8.96 7.02
CA VAL A 127 -15.59 8.40 6.57
C VAL A 127 -16.49 9.56 6.17
N LEU A 128 -16.87 9.60 4.90
CA LEU A 128 -17.68 10.66 4.31
C LEU A 128 -19.12 10.18 4.18
N CYS A 129 -20.07 10.98 4.65
CA CYS A 129 -21.49 10.66 4.64
C CYS A 129 -22.24 11.51 3.60
N PHE A 130 -23.11 10.84 2.86
CA PHE A 130 -23.94 11.42 1.82
C PHE A 130 -25.41 11.06 2.07
N THR A 131 -26.32 11.87 1.55
CA THR A 131 -27.74 11.55 1.51
C THR A 131 -28.27 11.94 0.14
N GLY A 132 -28.80 10.95 -0.61
CA GLY A 132 -29.26 11.20 -1.98
C GLY A 132 -28.19 11.78 -2.91
N GLY A 133 -26.94 11.42 -2.72
CA GLY A 133 -25.78 11.93 -3.49
C GLY A 133 -25.25 13.30 -3.05
N VAL A 134 -25.85 13.93 -2.03
CA VAL A 134 -25.38 15.21 -1.48
C VAL A 134 -24.51 14.95 -0.25
N TYR A 135 -23.31 15.52 -0.25
CA TYR A 135 -22.39 15.46 0.88
C TYR A 135 -23.00 16.13 2.11
N GLN A 136 -23.03 15.45 3.24
CA GLN A 136 -23.56 15.94 4.51
C GLN A 136 -22.44 16.32 5.49
N GLY A 137 -21.43 15.49 5.61
CA GLY A 137 -20.34 15.72 6.53
C GLY A 137 -19.39 14.53 6.64
N GLU A 138 -18.31 14.75 7.39
CA GLU A 138 -17.36 13.71 7.80
C GLU A 138 -17.82 13.11 9.12
N ALA A 139 -17.86 11.78 9.20
CA ALA A 139 -18.24 11.08 10.42
C ALA A 139 -17.08 11.01 11.41
N GLU A 140 -17.31 11.39 12.65
CA GLU A 140 -16.32 11.27 13.74
C GLU A 140 -16.25 9.83 14.25
N LYS A 141 -15.03 9.31 14.43
CA LYS A 141 -14.82 7.99 15.02
C LYS A 141 -15.10 8.02 16.52
N VAL A 142 -16.03 7.20 16.97
CA VAL A 142 -16.44 7.11 18.38
C VAL A 142 -16.40 5.65 18.84
N SER A 143 -15.97 5.41 20.08
CA SER A 143 -16.03 4.06 20.66
C SER A 143 -17.48 3.61 20.88
N ASN A 144 -17.71 2.29 20.85
CA ASN A 144 -19.05 1.71 21.05
C ASN A 144 -19.69 2.08 22.40
N SER A 145 -18.90 2.22 23.44
CA SER A 145 -19.41 2.67 24.74
C SER A 145 -19.82 4.14 24.75
N LYS A 146 -19.04 5.00 24.10
CA LYS A 146 -19.31 6.44 24.01
C LYS A 146 -20.51 6.74 23.13
N ILE A 147 -20.69 6.04 21.99
CA ILE A 147 -21.81 6.29 21.08
C ILE A 147 -23.16 5.99 21.73
N THR A 148 -23.23 4.95 22.56
CA THR A 148 -24.44 4.63 23.32
C THR A 148 -24.83 5.77 24.26
N LEU A 149 -23.83 6.37 24.89
CA LEU A 149 -24.03 7.51 25.80
C LEU A 149 -24.46 8.77 25.05
N LEU A 150 -23.84 9.07 23.90
CA LEU A 150 -24.18 10.20 23.05
C LEU A 150 -25.63 10.12 22.55
N ASN A 151 -26.09 8.95 22.16
CA ASN A 151 -27.46 8.72 21.67
C ASN A 151 -28.54 8.90 22.75
N THR A 152 -28.17 8.90 24.03
CA THR A 152 -29.14 9.05 25.14
C THR A 152 -29.66 10.48 25.27
N SER A 153 -28.93 11.47 24.78
CA SER A 153 -29.29 12.90 24.88
C SER A 153 -29.47 13.54 23.51
N ASN A 154 -30.59 14.18 23.29
CA ASN A 154 -30.86 14.91 22.03
C ASN A 154 -29.86 16.05 21.73
N LEU A 155 -29.15 16.53 22.75
CA LEU A 155 -28.16 17.59 22.58
C LEU A 155 -26.82 17.06 22.08
N THR A 156 -26.48 15.83 22.42
CA THR A 156 -25.17 15.21 22.09
C THR A 156 -25.28 14.13 21.03
N ALA A 157 -26.49 13.75 20.64
CA ALA A 157 -26.73 12.75 19.61
C ALA A 157 -26.16 13.19 18.26
N PRO A 158 -25.50 12.28 17.52
CA PRO A 158 -25.07 12.56 16.16
C PRO A 158 -26.22 13.03 15.25
N SER A 159 -25.94 13.98 14.38
CA SER A 159 -26.91 14.54 13.43
C SER A 159 -26.44 14.31 12.00
N LEU A 160 -27.29 14.63 11.01
CA LEU A 160 -26.91 14.52 9.60
C LEU A 160 -25.69 15.39 9.24
N ILE A 161 -25.54 16.55 9.90
CA ILE A 161 -24.43 17.48 9.65
C ILE A 161 -23.16 17.04 10.44
N TYR A 162 -23.35 16.42 11.59
CA TYR A 162 -22.28 15.93 12.45
C TYR A 162 -22.47 14.44 12.69
N PRO A 163 -22.24 13.60 11.67
CA PRO A 163 -22.37 12.18 11.82
C PRO A 163 -21.23 11.60 12.67
N ALA A 164 -21.48 10.43 13.24
CA ALA A 164 -20.46 9.69 13.96
C ALA A 164 -20.48 8.23 13.52
N TYR A 165 -19.35 7.54 13.65
CA TYR A 165 -19.29 6.11 13.36
C TYR A 165 -18.57 5.33 14.45
N SER A 166 -18.95 4.08 14.59
CA SER A 166 -18.27 3.13 15.46
C SER A 166 -17.82 1.91 14.67
N LEU A 167 -16.67 1.35 15.05
CA LEU A 167 -16.13 0.12 14.47
C LEU A 167 -16.60 -1.09 15.29
N GLN A 168 -17.13 -2.10 14.60
CA GLN A 168 -17.60 -3.35 15.22
C GLN A 168 -17.15 -4.55 14.37
N GLY A 169 -16.00 -5.13 14.71
CA GLY A 169 -15.45 -6.24 13.93
C GLY A 169 -15.15 -5.83 12.48
N SER A 170 -15.86 -6.44 11.52
CA SER A 170 -15.73 -6.15 10.09
C SER A 170 -16.72 -5.12 9.55
N PHE A 171 -17.40 -4.38 10.42
CA PHE A 171 -18.42 -3.41 10.04
C PHE A 171 -18.12 -2.04 10.65
N ILE A 172 -18.62 -1.00 9.94
CA ILE A 172 -18.81 0.34 10.51
C ILE A 172 -20.31 0.56 10.70
N THR A 173 -20.69 1.06 11.85
CA THR A 173 -22.06 1.52 12.12
C THR A 173 -22.08 3.03 12.11
N ILE A 174 -22.89 3.64 11.25
CA ILE A 174 -22.99 5.11 11.10
C ILE A 174 -24.21 5.61 11.89
N PHE A 175 -24.04 6.76 12.50
CA PHE A 175 -25.08 7.47 13.24
C PHE A 175 -25.20 8.90 12.71
N PRO A 176 -26.41 9.42 12.52
CA PRO A 176 -27.71 8.79 12.78
C PRO A 176 -28.11 7.74 11.76
N ALA A 177 -29.11 6.92 12.09
CA ALA A 177 -29.57 5.79 11.27
C ALA A 177 -30.21 6.18 9.92
N GLN A 178 -30.36 7.47 9.64
CA GLN A 178 -30.82 7.97 8.34
C GLN A 178 -29.84 7.71 7.20
N PHE A 179 -28.55 7.51 7.49
CA PHE A 179 -27.56 7.05 6.51
C PHE A 179 -27.75 5.55 6.26
N ASN A 180 -28.68 5.20 5.40
CA ASN A 180 -29.08 3.84 5.13
C ASN A 180 -29.16 3.47 3.63
N GLY A 181 -28.65 4.34 2.77
CA GLY A 181 -28.56 4.10 1.33
C GLY A 181 -27.26 3.38 0.94
N ALA A 182 -27.31 2.57 -0.11
CA ALA A 182 -26.16 1.80 -0.60
C ALA A 182 -24.96 2.67 -1.03
N THR A 183 -25.17 3.96 -1.30
CA THR A 183 -24.15 4.93 -1.72
C THR A 183 -23.90 6.04 -0.71
N ASP A 184 -24.53 5.95 0.47
CA ASP A 184 -24.50 7.03 1.45
C ASP A 184 -23.18 7.14 2.20
N VAL A 185 -22.34 6.13 2.16
CA VAL A 185 -21.08 6.11 2.92
C VAL A 185 -19.90 5.79 2.01
N GLN A 186 -18.92 6.68 2.04
CA GLN A 186 -17.63 6.49 1.39
C GLN A 186 -16.53 6.53 2.44
N ALA A 187 -15.56 5.63 2.34
CA ALA A 187 -14.37 5.65 3.17
C ALA A 187 -13.16 6.08 2.34
N GLN A 188 -12.40 7.01 2.89
CA GLN A 188 -11.04 7.29 2.47
C GLN A 188 -10.11 6.51 3.41
N TYR A 189 -9.34 5.61 2.84
CA TYR A 189 -8.49 4.72 3.61
C TYR A 189 -7.16 4.46 2.89
N ILE A 190 -6.18 4.08 3.67
CA ILE A 190 -4.91 3.57 3.16
C ILE A 190 -5.09 2.06 3.00
N ARG A 191 -4.83 1.55 1.81
CA ARG A 191 -4.88 0.13 1.51
C ARG A 191 -3.51 -0.53 1.67
N TYR A 192 -3.48 -1.82 1.92
CA TYR A 192 -2.26 -2.60 1.74
C TYR A 192 -1.83 -2.62 0.27
N PRO A 193 -0.51 -2.65 0.00
CA PRO A 193 -0.02 -2.87 -1.36
C PRO A 193 -0.45 -4.26 -1.85
N LYS A 194 -0.73 -4.35 -3.16
CA LYS A 194 -1.05 -5.64 -3.77
C LYS A 194 0.17 -6.54 -3.75
N ALA A 195 -0.06 -7.84 -3.48
CA ALA A 195 1.03 -8.80 -3.46
C ALA A 195 1.71 -8.89 -4.84
N PRO A 196 3.03 -8.64 -4.93
CA PRO A 196 3.75 -8.76 -6.19
C PRO A 196 3.74 -10.22 -6.67
N ASN A 197 3.60 -10.41 -7.98
CA ASN A 197 3.57 -11.73 -8.59
C ASN A 197 4.39 -11.74 -9.89
N TRP A 198 5.58 -12.29 -9.82
CA TRP A 198 6.41 -12.54 -10.98
C TRP A 198 5.90 -13.79 -11.71
N THR A 199 5.30 -13.59 -12.87
CA THR A 199 4.70 -14.63 -13.68
C THR A 199 5.67 -15.15 -14.74
N TYR A 200 5.57 -16.42 -15.09
CA TYR A 200 6.50 -17.06 -16.01
C TYR A 200 5.85 -18.12 -16.90
N ILE A 201 6.52 -18.41 -17.99
CA ILE A 201 6.25 -19.56 -18.84
C ILE A 201 7.48 -20.45 -18.84
N ASN A 202 7.29 -21.76 -18.84
CA ASN A 202 8.40 -22.71 -18.96
C ASN A 202 8.80 -22.82 -20.43
N VAL A 203 10.06 -22.50 -20.72
CA VAL A 203 10.64 -22.70 -22.05
C VAL A 203 10.95 -24.19 -22.27
N ALA A 204 11.20 -24.59 -23.51
CA ALA A 204 11.47 -25.99 -23.89
C ALA A 204 12.57 -26.70 -23.06
N ASN A 205 13.49 -25.94 -22.47
CA ASN A 205 14.55 -26.45 -21.59
C ASN A 205 14.16 -26.50 -20.11
N GLY A 206 12.92 -26.14 -19.74
CA GLY A 206 12.45 -26.12 -18.36
C GLY A 206 12.74 -24.84 -17.58
N ASP A 207 13.50 -23.90 -18.14
CA ASP A 207 13.80 -22.63 -17.47
C ASP A 207 12.59 -21.70 -17.46
N PRO A 208 12.27 -21.02 -16.33
CA PRO A 208 11.19 -20.07 -16.25
C PRO A 208 11.56 -18.74 -16.94
N ALA A 209 10.83 -18.40 -18.02
CA ALA A 209 10.96 -17.13 -18.71
C ALA A 209 9.86 -16.16 -18.26
N PHE A 210 10.22 -14.92 -17.99
CA PHE A 210 9.29 -13.88 -17.55
C PHE A 210 8.14 -13.67 -18.53
N ASN A 211 6.91 -13.61 -18.02
CA ASN A 211 5.70 -13.35 -18.80
C ASN A 211 4.90 -12.20 -18.20
N GLN A 212 5.08 -11.01 -18.74
CA GLN A 212 4.35 -9.80 -18.33
C GLN A 212 2.87 -9.82 -18.71
N THR A 213 2.45 -10.64 -19.70
CA THR A 213 1.09 -10.62 -20.24
C THR A 213 0.13 -11.56 -19.50
N ALA A 214 0.60 -12.25 -18.47
CA ALA A 214 -0.26 -13.11 -17.66
C ALA A 214 -1.30 -12.30 -16.90
N ALA A 215 -2.52 -12.83 -16.74
CA ALA A 215 -3.62 -12.13 -16.11
C ALA A 215 -3.40 -11.90 -14.59
N ASP A 216 -2.55 -12.69 -13.98
CA ASP A 216 -2.16 -12.63 -12.56
C ASP A 216 -0.85 -11.90 -12.31
N PHE A 217 -0.28 -11.25 -13.33
CA PHE A 217 0.91 -10.43 -13.20
C PHE A 217 0.66 -9.22 -12.31
N GLN A 218 1.54 -8.98 -11.34
CA GLN A 218 1.52 -7.79 -10.48
C GLN A 218 2.95 -7.34 -10.21
N ASP A 219 3.28 -6.11 -10.58
CA ASP A 219 4.56 -5.48 -10.21
C ASP A 219 4.52 -4.95 -8.77
N PHE A 220 5.67 -4.57 -8.23
CA PHE A 220 5.77 -3.87 -6.96
C PHE A 220 5.02 -2.53 -7.02
N GLU A 221 4.35 -2.19 -5.94
CA GLU A 221 3.65 -0.91 -5.77
C GLU A 221 4.46 0.06 -4.86
N LEU A 222 5.77 0.05 -5.01
CA LEU A 222 6.70 0.91 -4.28
C LEU A 222 7.36 1.94 -5.19
N SER A 223 8.01 2.95 -4.60
CA SER A 223 8.82 3.90 -5.36
C SER A 223 9.99 3.18 -6.06
N PRO A 224 10.40 3.59 -7.27
CA PRO A 224 11.62 3.07 -7.90
C PRO A 224 12.87 3.23 -7.05
N ASP A 225 12.91 4.19 -6.15
CA ASP A 225 14.04 4.45 -5.26
C ASP A 225 14.23 3.32 -4.22
N ASP A 226 13.16 2.57 -3.92
CA ASP A 226 13.18 1.45 -2.98
C ASP A 226 13.64 0.11 -3.60
N GLU A 227 14.01 0.09 -4.89
CA GLU A 227 14.45 -1.13 -5.56
C GLU A 227 15.65 -1.78 -4.85
N THR A 228 16.58 -0.96 -4.36
CA THR A 228 17.76 -1.44 -3.63
C THR A 228 17.38 -2.08 -2.31
N SER A 229 16.52 -1.44 -1.52
CA SER A 229 16.01 -1.94 -0.24
C SER A 229 15.25 -3.26 -0.41
N LEU A 230 14.43 -3.37 -1.48
CA LEU A 230 13.76 -4.62 -1.85
C LEU A 230 14.74 -5.76 -2.09
N VAL A 231 15.81 -5.50 -2.86
CA VAL A 231 16.85 -6.53 -3.14
C VAL A 231 17.46 -7.01 -1.83
N PHE A 232 17.84 -6.11 -0.91
CA PHE A 232 18.43 -6.50 0.37
C PHE A 232 17.48 -7.28 1.26
N LYS A 233 16.24 -6.82 1.42
CA LYS A 233 15.24 -7.53 2.22
C LYS A 233 14.93 -8.92 1.66
N ILE A 234 14.80 -9.07 0.34
CA ILE A 234 14.57 -10.37 -0.28
C ILE A 234 15.79 -11.29 -0.09
N LEU A 235 17.01 -10.78 -0.22
CA LEU A 235 18.24 -11.55 0.05
C LEU A 235 18.32 -11.99 1.50
N GLN A 236 17.91 -11.16 2.45
CA GLN A 236 17.84 -11.51 3.86
C GLN A 236 16.88 -12.68 4.10
N TYR A 237 15.69 -12.65 3.51
CA TYR A 237 14.75 -13.79 3.59
C TYR A 237 15.29 -15.04 2.89
N ALA A 238 15.88 -14.90 1.72
CA ALA A 238 16.49 -15.97 0.98
C ALA A 238 17.68 -16.60 1.75
N GLY A 239 18.52 -15.78 2.38
CA GLY A 239 19.64 -16.24 3.21
C GLY A 239 19.17 -17.06 4.40
N MET A 240 18.11 -16.63 5.08
CA MET A 240 17.50 -17.40 6.18
C MET A 240 16.94 -18.74 5.68
N SER A 241 16.29 -18.76 4.52
CA SER A 241 15.69 -19.96 3.93
C SER A 241 16.75 -20.98 3.52
N ILE A 242 17.86 -20.51 2.92
CA ILE A 242 18.98 -21.36 2.47
C ILE A 242 19.89 -21.77 3.65
N ARG A 243 19.64 -21.25 4.87
CA ARG A 243 20.48 -21.43 6.06
C ARG A 243 21.91 -20.89 5.90
N GLU A 244 22.08 -19.90 5.05
CA GLU A 244 23.38 -19.26 4.85
C GLU A 244 23.46 -17.96 5.66
N ILE A 245 24.08 -18.06 6.83
CA ILE A 245 24.29 -16.97 7.79
C ILE A 245 24.94 -15.76 7.14
N GLN A 246 25.82 -15.95 6.16
CA GLN A 246 26.55 -14.85 5.51
C GLN A 246 25.67 -14.00 4.61
N ALA A 247 24.72 -14.58 3.86
CA ALA A 247 23.80 -13.81 3.00
C ALA A 247 22.78 -13.03 3.85
N ALA A 248 22.28 -13.61 4.93
CA ALA A 248 21.39 -12.93 5.87
C ALA A 248 22.10 -11.79 6.61
N GLN A 249 23.33 -11.99 7.04
CA GLN A 249 24.14 -10.93 7.68
C GLN A 249 24.43 -9.78 6.71
N PHE A 250 24.79 -10.08 5.47
CA PHE A 250 25.02 -9.04 4.47
C PHE A 250 23.77 -8.19 4.21
N GLY A 251 22.60 -8.83 4.11
CA GLY A 251 21.33 -8.12 3.97
C GLY A 251 21.02 -7.20 5.15
N ALA A 252 21.18 -7.72 6.37
CA ALA A 252 20.94 -6.96 7.60
C ALA A 252 21.93 -5.79 7.78
N ASP A 253 23.21 -5.99 7.48
CA ASP A 253 24.24 -4.94 7.59
C ASP A 253 23.98 -3.78 6.62
N GLN A 254 23.48 -4.07 5.41
CA GLN A 254 23.15 -3.03 4.44
C GLN A 254 21.88 -2.26 4.86
N GLU A 255 20.89 -2.90 5.40
CA GLU A 255 19.68 -2.26 5.92
C GLU A 255 20.02 -1.28 7.05
N VAL A 256 20.88 -1.68 8.00
CA VAL A 256 21.36 -0.80 9.08
C VAL A 256 22.15 0.40 8.54
N MET A 257 22.98 0.20 7.50
CA MET A 257 23.70 1.30 6.88
C MET A 257 22.77 2.29 6.17
N GLU A 258 21.71 1.82 5.53
CA GLU A 258 20.71 2.64 4.85
C GLU A 258 19.94 3.49 5.86
N GLU A 259 19.44 2.88 6.94
CA GLU A 259 18.80 3.60 8.05
C GLU A 259 19.69 4.64 8.72
N GLN A 260 21.01 4.38 8.80
CA GLN A 260 21.97 5.36 9.35
C GLN A 260 22.21 6.54 8.42
N ASN A 261 22.11 6.35 7.12
CA ASN A 261 22.30 7.42 6.13
C ASN A 261 21.06 8.31 5.99
N GLU A 262 19.87 7.78 6.34
CA GLU A 262 18.61 8.53 6.32
C GLU A 262 18.33 9.33 7.61
N ASN A 263 19.07 9.08 8.68
CA ASN A 263 19.01 9.79 9.97
C ASN A 263 20.09 10.86 10.12
#